data_00bb58ab3e9b6a84a8eba576844915f4
#
_entry.id   00bb58ab3e9b6a84a8eba576844915f4
#
_cell.length_a   1.000
_cell.length_b   1.000
_cell.length_c   1.000
_cell.angle_alpha   90.00
_cell.angle_beta   90.00
_cell.angle_gamma   90.00
#
_symmetry.space_group_name_H-M   'P 1'
#
loop_
_entity.id
_entity.type
_entity.pdbx_description
1 polymer ?
#
loop_
_entity_poly.entity_id
_entity_poly.type
_entity_poly.pdbx_seq_one_letter_code
_entity_poly.pdbx_strand_id
1 'polypeptide(L)'
;DLVVHTQDYFGTAGLVRPASINGLNCQNCHLDAGSKPWGNNYAAVQSMYPQFRERSGSEETIAKRVNDCFKRSLNGQPLDTTGREMLAIKAYIAWLGQSVPAKVKPKGSGLWAPEYLDRPADPARGQAVYVAKCQSCHGPDGQGLPMPESARDYPPLWGERSYAESAGLYRLSRFAGYVKANMPLGATWDNPQLTDEEAWDVAAFVNSQPRPKHR
;
A
#
# COMPACT_ATOMS: atom_id res chain seq x y z
N ASP A 1 -5.89 -1.35 -15.89
CA ASP A 1 -6.57 -0.14 -15.41
C ASP A 1 -7.00 -0.22 -13.96
N LEU A 2 -7.81 -1.21 -13.52
CA LEU A 2 -8.39 -1.30 -12.16
C LEU A 2 -7.38 -1.12 -11.02
N VAL A 3 -6.17 -1.65 -11.13
CA VAL A 3 -5.12 -1.55 -10.11
C VAL A 3 -4.52 -0.14 -10.06
N VAL A 4 -4.35 0.48 -11.22
CA VAL A 4 -3.73 1.81 -11.37
C VAL A 4 -4.74 2.91 -11.06
N HIS A 5 -5.98 2.73 -11.49
CA HIS A 5 -7.05 3.72 -11.48
C HIS A 5 -8.27 3.28 -10.65
N THR A 6 -8.06 2.60 -9.53
CA THR A 6 -9.12 2.05 -8.69
C THR A 6 -10.19 3.09 -8.33
N GLN A 7 -9.77 4.34 -8.06
CA GLN A 7 -10.70 5.42 -7.72
C GLN A 7 -11.66 5.80 -8.86
N ASP A 8 -11.28 5.58 -10.14
CA ASP A 8 -12.15 5.89 -11.27
C ASP A 8 -13.33 4.90 -11.37
N TYR A 9 -13.17 3.73 -10.77
CA TYR A 9 -14.21 2.69 -10.74
C TYR A 9 -15.04 2.71 -9.46
N PHE A 10 -14.43 3.08 -8.32
CA PHE A 10 -15.01 2.89 -6.99
C PHE A 10 -14.93 4.12 -6.09
N GLY A 11 -14.23 5.19 -6.49
CA GLY A 11 -14.13 6.45 -5.76
C GLY A 11 -15.44 7.26 -5.80
N THR A 12 -15.36 8.54 -5.45
CA THR A 12 -16.54 9.42 -5.30
C THR A 12 -17.41 9.45 -6.55
N ALA A 13 -16.80 9.53 -7.74
CA ALA A 13 -17.51 9.50 -9.04
C ALA A 13 -17.27 8.17 -9.77
N GLY A 14 -17.12 7.08 -9.04
CA GLY A 14 -16.74 5.78 -9.60
C GLY A 14 -17.73 5.23 -10.62
N LEU A 15 -17.22 4.76 -11.75
CA LEU A 15 -17.99 4.25 -12.89
C LEU A 15 -18.77 2.96 -12.57
N VAL A 16 -18.26 2.13 -11.66
CA VAL A 16 -18.87 0.84 -11.31
C VAL A 16 -19.69 0.92 -10.04
N ARG A 17 -19.13 1.52 -8.99
CA ARG A 17 -19.79 1.67 -7.70
C ARG A 17 -19.31 2.96 -7.03
N PRO A 18 -20.01 4.08 -7.23
CA PRO A 18 -19.63 5.37 -6.69
C PRO A 18 -19.49 5.36 -5.15
N ALA A 19 -18.58 6.19 -4.64
CA ALA A 19 -18.38 6.44 -3.21
C ALA A 19 -18.19 5.15 -2.35
N SER A 20 -17.63 4.10 -2.93
CA SER A 20 -17.48 2.81 -2.25
C SER A 20 -16.10 2.56 -1.65
N ILE A 21 -15.16 3.51 -1.83
CA ILE A 21 -13.81 3.50 -1.23
C ILE A 21 -13.37 4.92 -0.84
N ASN A 22 -12.24 5.01 -0.12
CA ASN A 22 -11.64 6.27 0.35
C ASN A 22 -10.96 7.14 -0.74
N GLY A 23 -10.93 6.70 -2.00
CA GLY A 23 -10.29 7.41 -3.11
C GLY A 23 -8.85 7.00 -3.39
N LEU A 24 -8.25 6.09 -2.62
CA LEU A 24 -6.95 5.53 -2.93
C LEU A 24 -7.02 4.52 -4.08
N ASN A 25 -5.92 4.41 -4.82
CA ASN A 25 -5.70 3.38 -5.81
C ASN A 25 -4.89 2.21 -5.23
N CYS A 26 -5.05 1.01 -5.75
CA CYS A 26 -4.23 -0.14 -5.33
C CYS A 26 -2.73 0.16 -5.49
N GLN A 27 -2.35 0.84 -6.57
CA GLN A 27 -0.96 1.20 -6.81
C GLN A 27 -0.36 2.22 -5.82
N ASN A 28 -1.16 2.93 -5.02
CA ASN A 28 -0.62 3.78 -3.96
C ASN A 28 0.15 2.99 -2.90
N CYS A 29 -0.21 1.70 -2.73
CA CYS A 29 0.48 0.76 -1.84
C CYS A 29 1.21 -0.35 -2.59
N HIS A 30 0.83 -0.66 -3.84
CA HIS A 30 1.40 -1.66 -4.71
C HIS A 30 2.04 -0.98 -5.92
N LEU A 31 3.23 -0.40 -5.70
CA LEU A 31 3.88 0.51 -6.64
C LEU A 31 4.12 -0.11 -8.01
N ASP A 32 4.14 0.74 -9.04
CA ASP A 32 4.28 0.37 -10.44
C ASP A 32 3.28 -0.72 -10.84
N ALA A 33 1.99 -0.45 -10.53
CA ALA A 33 0.90 -1.39 -10.75
C ALA A 33 1.09 -2.77 -10.07
N GLY A 34 1.89 -2.84 -9.01
CA GLY A 34 2.20 -4.07 -8.29
C GLY A 34 3.41 -4.83 -8.84
N SER A 35 4.26 -4.19 -9.63
CA SER A 35 5.47 -4.81 -10.20
C SER A 35 6.78 -4.36 -9.53
N LYS A 36 6.81 -3.20 -8.84
CA LYS A 36 8.04 -2.66 -8.24
C LYS A 36 8.63 -3.59 -7.18
N PRO A 37 9.92 -4.00 -7.30
CA PRO A 37 10.59 -4.79 -6.26
C PRO A 37 10.50 -4.09 -4.90
N TRP A 38 10.13 -4.83 -3.85
CA TRP A 38 9.92 -4.32 -2.49
C TRP A 38 8.87 -3.20 -2.35
N GLY A 39 8.20 -2.85 -3.43
CA GLY A 39 7.07 -1.93 -3.48
C GLY A 39 5.72 -2.61 -3.20
N ASN A 40 5.72 -3.65 -2.38
CA ASN A 40 4.53 -4.47 -2.08
C ASN A 40 3.97 -5.14 -3.35
N ASN A 41 4.86 -5.65 -4.21
CA ASN A 41 4.49 -6.20 -5.51
C ASN A 41 3.72 -7.52 -5.43
N TYR A 42 3.14 -7.91 -6.57
CA TYR A 42 2.28 -9.09 -6.69
C TYR A 42 3.00 -10.36 -7.15
N ALA A 43 4.31 -10.33 -7.41
CA ALA A 43 5.03 -11.44 -8.04
C ALA A 43 4.84 -12.80 -7.34
N ALA A 44 4.79 -12.82 -5.99
CA ALA A 44 4.60 -14.04 -5.23
C ALA A 44 3.12 -14.42 -5.00
N VAL A 45 2.16 -13.57 -5.40
CA VAL A 45 0.75 -13.80 -5.00
C VAL A 45 0.21 -15.06 -5.67
N GLN A 46 0.35 -15.19 -6.98
CA GLN A 46 -0.14 -16.35 -7.71
C GLN A 46 0.50 -17.66 -7.22
N SER A 47 1.80 -17.64 -6.92
CA SER A 47 2.54 -18.84 -6.48
C SER A 47 2.21 -19.28 -5.05
N MET A 48 1.84 -18.33 -4.19
CA MET A 48 1.66 -18.57 -2.76
C MET A 48 0.21 -18.84 -2.34
N TYR A 49 -0.76 -18.35 -3.10
CA TYR A 49 -2.18 -18.52 -2.77
C TYR A 49 -2.80 -19.77 -3.46
N PRO A 50 -3.75 -20.45 -2.82
CA PRO A 50 -4.28 -20.19 -1.49
C PRO A 50 -3.26 -20.47 -0.39
N GLN A 51 -3.37 -19.75 0.75
CA GLN A 51 -2.50 -19.98 1.90
C GLN A 51 -3.22 -19.67 3.23
N PHE A 52 -2.81 -20.37 4.29
CA PHE A 52 -3.27 -20.04 5.64
C PHE A 52 -2.74 -18.68 6.09
N ARG A 53 -3.62 -17.90 6.70
CA ARG A 53 -3.28 -16.57 7.25
C ARG A 53 -3.69 -16.49 8.70
N GLU A 54 -2.72 -16.34 9.59
CA GLU A 54 -2.94 -16.24 11.04
C GLU A 54 -3.97 -15.15 11.40
N ARG A 55 -3.92 -14.00 10.69
CA ARG A 55 -4.82 -12.88 10.95
C ARG A 55 -6.31 -13.23 10.78
N SER A 56 -6.65 -14.10 9.86
CA SER A 56 -8.02 -14.55 9.62
C SER A 56 -8.32 -15.91 10.22
N GLY A 57 -7.29 -16.63 10.70
CA GLY A 57 -7.41 -17.99 11.22
C GLY A 57 -7.89 -19.00 10.17
N SER A 58 -7.73 -18.69 8.88
CA SER A 58 -8.28 -19.52 7.79
C SER A 58 -7.40 -19.49 6.55
N GLU A 59 -7.64 -20.44 5.64
CA GLU A 59 -7.08 -20.39 4.30
C GLU A 59 -7.70 -19.23 3.52
N GLU A 60 -6.85 -18.46 2.87
CA GLU A 60 -7.26 -17.31 2.06
C GLU A 60 -6.98 -17.55 0.58
N THR A 61 -7.99 -17.25 -0.24
CA THR A 61 -7.87 -17.14 -1.69
C THR A 61 -7.40 -15.75 -2.09
N ILE A 62 -6.96 -15.58 -3.36
CA ILE A 62 -6.64 -14.26 -3.91
C ILE A 62 -7.85 -13.32 -3.82
N ALA A 63 -9.05 -13.79 -4.15
CA ALA A 63 -10.27 -12.98 -4.07
C ALA A 63 -10.55 -12.48 -2.64
N LYS A 64 -10.42 -13.36 -1.63
CA LYS A 64 -10.56 -12.96 -0.23
C LYS A 64 -9.50 -11.91 0.15
N ARG A 65 -8.24 -12.11 -0.30
CA ARG A 65 -7.16 -11.16 -0.02
C ARG A 65 -7.38 -9.80 -0.67
N VAL A 66 -7.88 -9.76 -1.90
CA VAL A 66 -8.26 -8.51 -2.58
C VAL A 66 -9.38 -7.81 -1.81
N ASN A 67 -10.42 -8.53 -1.42
CA ASN A 67 -11.53 -7.99 -0.63
C ASN A 67 -11.11 -7.49 0.75
N ASP A 68 -10.11 -8.12 1.37
CA ASP A 68 -9.51 -7.59 2.60
C ASP A 68 -8.82 -6.23 2.38
N CYS A 69 -8.19 -6.00 1.21
CA CYS A 69 -7.66 -4.69 0.87
C CYS A 69 -8.77 -3.67 0.64
N PHE A 70 -9.84 -4.02 -0.07
CA PHE A 70 -11.00 -3.15 -0.25
C PHE A 70 -11.59 -2.71 1.09
N LYS A 71 -11.81 -3.64 2.02
CA LYS A 71 -12.37 -3.32 3.34
C LYS A 71 -11.41 -2.56 4.24
N ARG A 72 -10.15 -2.97 4.29
CA ARG A 72 -9.19 -2.48 5.29
C ARG A 72 -8.35 -1.30 4.81
N SER A 73 -7.77 -1.39 3.60
CA SER A 73 -6.89 -0.33 3.08
C SER A 73 -7.68 0.77 2.41
N LEU A 74 -8.69 0.41 1.62
CA LEU A 74 -9.55 1.36 0.93
C LEU A 74 -10.77 1.78 1.77
N ASN A 75 -10.91 1.24 2.98
CA ASN A 75 -12.02 1.50 3.92
C ASN A 75 -13.41 1.44 3.24
N GLY A 76 -13.57 0.47 2.35
CA GLY A 76 -14.71 0.36 1.44
C GLY A 76 -15.43 -0.98 1.52
N GLN A 77 -16.22 -1.25 0.50
CA GLN A 77 -17.04 -2.44 0.38
C GLN A 77 -16.35 -3.54 -0.44
N PRO A 78 -16.51 -4.81 -0.11
CA PRO A 78 -15.95 -5.91 -0.88
C PRO A 78 -16.55 -5.98 -2.29
N LEU A 79 -15.79 -6.50 -3.24
CA LEU A 79 -16.28 -6.85 -4.58
C LEU A 79 -16.99 -8.22 -4.54
N ASP A 80 -17.91 -8.42 -5.47
CA ASP A 80 -18.38 -9.77 -5.80
C ASP A 80 -17.20 -10.62 -6.27
N THR A 81 -16.99 -11.78 -5.63
CA THR A 81 -15.85 -12.66 -5.92
C THR A 81 -15.92 -13.31 -7.30
N THR A 82 -17.09 -13.33 -7.92
CA THR A 82 -17.37 -13.84 -9.27
C THR A 82 -17.57 -12.70 -10.28
N GLY A 83 -17.61 -11.47 -9.82
CA GLY A 83 -17.84 -10.29 -10.64
C GLY A 83 -16.66 -9.98 -11.57
N ARG A 84 -16.95 -9.25 -12.63
CA ARG A 84 -16.01 -8.89 -13.70
C ARG A 84 -14.74 -8.22 -13.17
N GLU A 85 -14.87 -7.31 -12.24
CA GLU A 85 -13.76 -6.53 -11.67
C GLU A 85 -12.82 -7.44 -10.86
N MET A 86 -13.35 -8.34 -10.04
CA MET A 86 -12.56 -9.32 -9.31
C MET A 86 -11.84 -10.28 -10.26
N LEU A 87 -12.51 -10.77 -11.27
CA LEU A 87 -11.92 -11.66 -12.27
C LEU A 87 -10.78 -10.96 -13.02
N ALA A 88 -10.95 -9.69 -13.39
CA ALA A 88 -9.91 -8.90 -14.04
C ALA A 88 -8.68 -8.67 -13.14
N ILE A 89 -8.88 -8.34 -11.86
CA ILE A 89 -7.78 -8.20 -10.88
C ILE A 89 -7.04 -9.53 -10.70
N LYS A 90 -7.76 -10.63 -10.55
CA LYS A 90 -7.16 -11.97 -10.43
C LYS A 90 -6.35 -12.35 -11.68
N ALA A 91 -6.89 -12.12 -12.87
CA ALA A 91 -6.20 -12.39 -14.13
C ALA A 91 -4.89 -11.57 -14.24
N TYR A 92 -4.92 -10.30 -13.86
CA TYR A 92 -3.73 -9.46 -13.81
C TYR A 92 -2.68 -9.96 -12.82
N ILE A 93 -3.07 -10.34 -11.62
CA ILE A 93 -2.17 -10.92 -10.62
C ILE A 93 -1.57 -12.24 -11.11
N ALA A 94 -2.39 -13.09 -11.74
CA ALA A 94 -1.93 -14.35 -12.33
C ALA A 94 -0.91 -14.11 -13.46
N TRP A 95 -1.16 -13.13 -14.33
CA TRP A 95 -0.24 -12.74 -15.38
C TRP A 95 1.12 -12.26 -14.82
N LEU A 96 1.13 -11.41 -13.79
CA LEU A 96 2.37 -10.96 -13.16
C LEU A 96 3.18 -12.11 -12.52
N GLY A 97 2.51 -13.13 -12.00
CA GLY A 97 3.13 -14.27 -11.35
C GLY A 97 3.31 -15.51 -12.24
N GLN A 98 3.01 -15.44 -13.54
CA GLN A 98 2.89 -16.62 -14.42
C GLN A 98 4.17 -17.45 -14.54
N SER A 99 5.34 -16.83 -14.42
CA SER A 99 6.64 -17.50 -14.48
C SER A 99 7.18 -17.98 -13.14
N VAL A 100 6.46 -17.70 -12.04
CA VAL A 100 6.91 -18.05 -10.70
C VAL A 100 6.40 -19.45 -10.32
N PRO A 101 7.30 -20.42 -10.02
CA PRO A 101 6.88 -21.75 -9.61
C PRO A 101 6.01 -21.73 -8.35
N ALA A 102 5.12 -22.71 -8.22
CA ALA A 102 4.23 -22.85 -7.06
C ALA A 102 5.04 -22.87 -5.74
N LYS A 103 4.54 -22.15 -4.73
CA LYS A 103 5.17 -22.03 -3.39
C LYS A 103 6.56 -21.34 -3.37
N VAL A 104 6.98 -20.74 -4.48
CA VAL A 104 8.20 -19.92 -4.55
C VAL A 104 7.84 -18.45 -4.30
N LYS A 105 8.69 -17.79 -3.52
CA LYS A 105 8.60 -16.34 -3.27
C LYS A 105 9.85 -15.68 -3.86
N PRO A 106 9.77 -15.04 -5.02
CA PRO A 106 10.91 -14.37 -5.65
C PRO A 106 11.51 -13.28 -4.74
N LYS A 107 12.81 -13.05 -4.87
CA LYS A 107 13.48 -11.90 -4.22
C LYS A 107 12.80 -10.60 -4.68
N GLY A 108 12.61 -9.65 -3.76
CA GLY A 108 11.91 -8.40 -4.05
C GLY A 108 10.39 -8.47 -3.91
N SER A 109 9.82 -9.64 -3.59
CA SER A 109 8.38 -9.78 -3.35
C SER A 109 7.94 -9.16 -2.04
N GLY A 110 6.79 -8.49 -2.07
CA GLY A 110 6.19 -7.87 -0.88
C GLY A 110 6.94 -6.62 -0.44
N LEU A 111 7.24 -6.51 0.83
CA LEU A 111 7.86 -5.35 1.46
C LEU A 111 9.27 -5.69 1.98
N TRP A 112 10.16 -4.70 1.92
CA TRP A 112 11.44 -4.77 2.61
C TRP A 112 11.23 -4.90 4.12
N ALA A 113 12.10 -5.60 4.80
CA ALA A 113 12.10 -5.71 6.25
C ALA A 113 13.38 -5.01 6.77
N PRO A 114 13.29 -3.75 7.21
CA PRO A 114 14.44 -3.06 7.79
C PRO A 114 14.82 -3.69 9.12
N GLU A 115 16.07 -3.55 9.52
CA GLU A 115 16.54 -3.98 10.83
C GLU A 115 15.81 -3.20 11.94
N TYR A 116 15.60 -3.86 13.08
CA TYR A 116 15.02 -3.20 14.24
C TYR A 116 16.06 -2.26 14.88
N LEU A 117 15.56 -1.15 15.40
CA LEU A 117 16.38 -0.21 16.15
C LEU A 117 16.58 -0.71 17.58
N ASP A 118 17.69 -0.30 18.20
CA ASP A 118 17.95 -0.53 19.65
C ASP A 118 17.12 0.42 20.54
N ARG A 119 16.28 1.25 19.95
CA ARG A 119 15.38 2.19 20.62
C ARG A 119 13.98 2.15 20.00
N PRO A 120 12.94 2.62 20.70
CA PRO A 120 11.64 2.87 20.10
C PRO A 120 11.74 3.90 18.94
N ALA A 121 10.92 3.72 17.90
CA ALA A 121 10.74 4.72 16.87
C ALA A 121 10.12 6.00 17.46
N ASP A 122 10.63 7.16 17.04
CA ASP A 122 10.29 8.46 17.62
C ASP A 122 9.49 9.31 16.62
N PRO A 123 8.19 9.55 16.87
CA PRO A 123 7.37 10.40 16.00
C PRO A 123 7.88 11.85 15.91
N ALA A 124 8.53 12.40 16.93
CA ALA A 124 9.03 13.78 16.88
C ALA A 124 10.23 13.90 15.92
N ARG A 125 11.15 12.94 15.95
CA ARG A 125 12.22 12.83 14.95
C ARG A 125 11.63 12.56 13.57
N GLY A 126 10.61 11.70 13.47
CA GLY A 126 9.91 11.40 12.24
C GLY A 126 9.24 12.60 11.61
N GLN A 127 8.74 13.55 12.41
CA GLN A 127 8.21 14.81 11.92
C GLN A 127 9.28 15.63 11.19
N ALA A 128 10.49 15.71 11.74
CA ALA A 128 11.60 16.42 11.10
C ALA A 128 11.98 15.78 9.74
N VAL A 129 12.02 14.44 9.69
CA VAL A 129 12.24 13.69 8.44
C VAL A 129 11.11 13.97 7.44
N TYR A 130 9.86 13.96 7.89
CA TYR A 130 8.69 14.25 7.04
C TYR A 130 8.80 15.63 6.41
N VAL A 131 9.07 16.65 7.19
CA VAL A 131 9.23 18.03 6.70
C VAL A 131 10.37 18.14 5.67
N ALA A 132 11.49 17.48 5.93
CA ALA A 132 12.66 17.56 5.08
C ALA A 132 12.55 16.76 3.77
N LYS A 133 11.86 15.62 3.77
CA LYS A 133 11.95 14.63 2.68
C LYS A 133 10.58 14.18 2.10
N CYS A 134 9.46 14.52 2.71
CA CYS A 134 8.15 14.00 2.31
C CYS A 134 7.13 15.10 2.00
N GLN A 135 7.17 16.19 2.73
CA GLN A 135 6.19 17.27 2.70
C GLN A 135 6.06 17.93 1.32
N SER A 136 7.14 18.00 0.54
CA SER A 136 7.16 18.58 -0.81
C SER A 136 6.19 17.91 -1.79
N CYS A 137 5.86 16.62 -1.56
CA CYS A 137 4.90 15.87 -2.36
C CYS A 137 3.59 15.62 -1.61
N HIS A 138 3.69 15.26 -0.33
CA HIS A 138 2.52 14.85 0.45
C HIS A 138 1.81 16.00 1.18
N GLY A 139 2.33 17.24 1.08
CA GLY A 139 1.76 18.42 1.73
C GLY A 139 2.08 18.52 3.22
N PRO A 140 1.97 19.73 3.81
CA PRO A 140 2.22 19.91 5.25
C PRO A 140 1.18 19.23 6.12
N ASP A 141 0.00 18.99 5.59
CA ASP A 141 -1.14 18.32 6.23
C ASP A 141 -1.28 16.83 5.84
N GLY A 142 -0.34 16.30 5.01
CA GLY A 142 -0.34 14.91 4.56
C GLY A 142 -1.46 14.53 3.61
N GLN A 143 -2.15 15.50 3.01
CA GLN A 143 -3.29 15.24 2.12
C GLN A 143 -2.91 15.05 0.65
N GLY A 144 -1.61 15.17 0.34
CA GLY A 144 -1.09 15.11 -1.02
C GLY A 144 -1.14 16.47 -1.71
N LEU A 145 -0.22 16.69 -2.64
CA LEU A 145 -0.19 17.84 -3.54
C LEU A 145 -0.40 17.36 -4.98
N PRO A 146 -0.79 18.25 -5.91
CA PRO A 146 -0.90 17.91 -7.32
C PRO A 146 0.41 17.31 -7.87
N MET A 147 0.32 16.20 -8.57
CA MET A 147 1.46 15.60 -9.26
C MET A 147 1.74 16.38 -10.55
N PRO A 148 3.00 16.78 -10.80
CA PRO A 148 3.37 17.39 -12.07
C PRO A 148 2.97 16.48 -13.25
N GLU A 149 2.44 17.08 -14.30
CA GLU A 149 2.06 16.40 -15.55
C GLU A 149 1.02 15.27 -15.36
N SER A 150 0.31 15.25 -14.24
CA SER A 150 -0.74 14.27 -13.93
C SER A 150 -2.03 14.98 -13.55
N ALA A 151 -3.17 14.39 -13.91
CA ALA A 151 -4.48 14.85 -13.43
C ALA A 151 -4.77 14.40 -11.98
N ARG A 152 -3.78 13.87 -11.27
CA ARG A 152 -3.92 13.27 -9.94
C ARG A 152 -3.01 13.91 -8.93
N ASP A 153 -3.37 13.78 -7.67
CA ASP A 153 -2.57 14.21 -6.53
C ASP A 153 -1.67 13.05 -6.03
N TYR A 154 -0.58 13.41 -5.35
CA TYR A 154 0.10 12.45 -4.48
C TYR A 154 -0.89 11.92 -3.43
N PRO A 155 -0.79 10.63 -3.04
CA PRO A 155 -1.80 10.04 -2.16
C PRO A 155 -1.74 10.66 -0.75
N PRO A 156 -2.90 10.84 -0.10
CA PRO A 156 -2.95 11.23 1.31
C PRO A 156 -2.34 10.15 2.20
N LEU A 157 -1.55 10.56 3.18
CA LEU A 157 -0.88 9.67 4.12
C LEU A 157 -1.66 9.46 5.42
N TRP A 158 -2.55 10.39 5.77
CA TRP A 158 -3.46 10.32 6.92
C TRP A 158 -4.77 11.06 6.63
N GLY A 159 -5.67 11.16 7.62
CA GLY A 159 -7.00 11.73 7.44
C GLY A 159 -7.98 10.77 6.75
N GLU A 160 -9.20 11.25 6.56
CA GLU A 160 -10.36 10.45 6.12
C GLU A 160 -10.17 9.76 4.75
N ARG A 161 -9.36 10.33 3.87
CA ARG A 161 -9.10 9.78 2.53
C ARG A 161 -7.90 8.83 2.49
N SER A 162 -7.23 8.57 3.61
CA SER A 162 -6.10 7.66 3.68
C SER A 162 -6.53 6.24 4.10
N TYR A 163 -5.58 5.33 4.19
CA TYR A 163 -5.83 3.96 4.61
C TYR A 163 -6.26 3.88 6.08
N ALA A 164 -7.17 2.96 6.40
CA ALA A 164 -7.68 2.79 7.75
C ALA A 164 -6.65 2.13 8.70
N GLU A 165 -6.87 2.23 10.02
CA GLU A 165 -6.06 1.58 11.05
C GLU A 165 -5.91 0.06 10.86
N SER A 166 -6.88 -0.56 10.21
CA SER A 166 -6.85 -1.99 9.88
C SER A 166 -5.98 -2.34 8.66
N ALA A 167 -5.42 -1.37 7.94
CA ALA A 167 -4.59 -1.61 6.76
C ALA A 167 -3.28 -2.33 7.08
N GLY A 168 -2.71 -3.01 6.09
CA GLY A 168 -1.42 -3.68 6.24
C GLY A 168 -0.27 -2.72 6.53
N LEU A 169 -0.29 -1.54 5.91
CA LEU A 169 0.73 -0.49 6.10
C LEU A 169 0.58 0.27 7.43
N TYR A 170 -0.52 0.13 8.16
CA TYR A 170 -0.62 0.68 9.51
C TYR A 170 0.32 -0.03 10.51
N ARG A 171 0.80 -1.23 10.19
CA ARG A 171 1.84 -1.89 10.99
C ARG A 171 3.17 -1.18 10.79
N LEU A 172 3.73 -0.66 11.88
CA LEU A 172 4.93 0.18 11.86
C LEU A 172 6.09 -0.43 11.05
N SER A 173 6.45 -1.71 11.30
CA SER A 173 7.52 -2.39 10.58
C SER A 173 7.24 -2.53 9.06
N ARG A 174 5.97 -2.69 8.67
CA ARG A 174 5.59 -2.76 7.25
C ARG A 174 5.72 -1.41 6.56
N PHE A 175 5.30 -0.36 7.26
CA PHE A 175 5.41 0.99 6.72
C PHE A 175 6.85 1.48 6.69
N ALA A 176 7.65 1.21 7.73
CA ALA A 176 9.09 1.51 7.75
C ALA A 176 9.81 0.85 6.55
N GLY A 177 9.54 -0.43 6.30
CA GLY A 177 10.10 -1.12 5.15
C GLY A 177 9.63 -0.58 3.80
N TYR A 178 8.36 -0.17 3.71
CA TYR A 178 7.82 0.44 2.52
C TYR A 178 8.50 1.78 2.20
N VAL A 179 8.60 2.68 3.17
CA VAL A 179 9.22 3.99 2.95
C VAL A 179 10.72 3.88 2.73
N LYS A 180 11.42 3.01 3.45
CA LYS A 180 12.86 2.76 3.26
C LYS A 180 13.22 2.38 1.83
N ALA A 181 12.46 1.45 1.25
CA ALA A 181 12.76 0.91 -0.06
C ALA A 181 12.21 1.74 -1.23
N ASN A 182 11.32 2.73 -0.99
CA ASN A 182 10.56 3.34 -2.07
C ASN A 182 10.40 4.85 -1.98
N MET A 183 10.72 5.48 -0.84
CA MET A 183 10.50 6.92 -0.62
C MET A 183 11.78 7.63 -0.16
N PRO A 184 11.93 8.91 -0.49
CA PRO A 184 11.11 9.71 -1.39
C PRO A 184 11.09 9.20 -2.83
N LEU A 185 10.29 9.82 -3.71
CA LEU A 185 10.19 9.45 -5.13
C LEU A 185 11.58 9.36 -5.78
N GLY A 186 11.84 8.24 -6.47
CA GLY A 186 13.15 7.92 -7.04
C GLY A 186 14.03 7.01 -6.15
N ALA A 187 13.66 6.81 -4.89
CA ALA A 187 14.33 5.81 -4.05
C ALA A 187 14.05 4.38 -4.54
N THR A 188 15.05 3.52 -4.35
CA THR A 188 14.94 2.09 -4.59
C THR A 188 15.55 1.32 -3.40
N TRP A 189 15.26 0.04 -3.30
CA TRP A 189 15.76 -0.81 -2.21
C TRP A 189 17.29 -0.93 -2.18
N ASP A 190 17.95 -0.79 -3.33
CA ASP A 190 19.42 -0.84 -3.51
C ASP A 190 20.06 0.57 -3.51
N ASN A 191 19.25 1.62 -3.57
CA ASN A 191 19.66 3.02 -3.42
C ASN A 191 18.67 3.78 -2.52
N PRO A 192 18.57 3.43 -1.23
CA PRO A 192 17.64 4.07 -0.30
C PRO A 192 18.10 5.49 0.03
N GLN A 193 17.13 6.39 0.14
CA GLN A 193 17.34 7.81 0.48
C GLN A 193 17.13 8.10 1.98
N LEU A 194 16.71 7.10 2.73
CA LEU A 194 16.48 7.17 4.18
C LEU A 194 17.45 6.22 4.88
N THR A 195 17.93 6.60 6.07
CA THR A 195 18.54 5.63 7.00
C THR A 195 17.46 4.71 7.59
N ASP A 196 17.84 3.66 8.29
CA ASP A 196 16.85 2.80 8.96
C ASP A 196 16.14 3.58 10.07
N GLU A 197 16.87 4.40 10.85
CA GLU A 197 16.29 5.28 11.86
C GLU A 197 15.26 6.23 11.27
N GLU A 198 15.60 6.94 10.19
CA GLU A 198 14.69 7.87 9.52
C GLU A 198 13.42 7.14 9.02
N ALA A 199 13.57 5.93 8.47
CA ALA A 199 12.43 5.15 7.99
C ALA A 199 11.49 4.71 9.11
N TRP A 200 12.03 4.26 10.26
CA TRP A 200 11.24 3.91 11.42
C TRP A 200 10.57 5.13 12.06
N ASP A 201 11.31 6.22 12.23
CA ASP A 201 10.81 7.43 12.87
C ASP A 201 9.72 8.11 12.04
N VAL A 202 9.93 8.25 10.72
CA VAL A 202 8.89 8.83 9.84
C VAL A 202 7.66 7.92 9.74
N ALA A 203 7.84 6.61 9.76
CA ALA A 203 6.72 5.67 9.81
C ALA A 203 5.92 5.83 11.11
N ALA A 204 6.58 6.05 12.24
CA ALA A 204 5.92 6.32 13.52
C ALA A 204 5.16 7.65 13.49
N PHE A 205 5.75 8.71 12.92
CA PHE A 205 5.09 10.00 12.75
C PHE A 205 3.82 9.89 11.89
N VAL A 206 3.91 9.31 10.70
CA VAL A 206 2.76 9.17 9.81
C VAL A 206 1.67 8.29 10.42
N ASN A 207 2.03 7.20 11.09
CA ASN A 207 1.06 6.32 11.73
C ASN A 207 0.45 6.87 13.03
N SER A 208 1.05 7.88 13.64
CA SER A 208 0.46 8.58 14.79
C SER A 208 -0.62 9.60 14.39
N GLN A 209 -0.72 9.95 13.11
CA GLN A 209 -1.69 10.92 12.64
C GLN A 209 -3.11 10.33 12.58
N PRO A 210 -4.16 11.17 12.73
CA PRO A 210 -5.55 10.72 12.64
C PRO A 210 -5.86 10.02 11.31
N ARG A 211 -6.64 8.93 11.37
CA ARG A 211 -7.06 8.17 10.19
C ARG A 211 -8.36 7.43 10.41
N PRO A 212 -9.02 6.92 9.35
CA PRO A 212 -10.30 6.26 9.50
C PRO A 212 -10.18 4.98 10.32
N LYS A 213 -11.14 4.75 11.20
CA LYS A 213 -11.36 3.44 11.80
C LYS A 213 -11.92 2.48 10.76
N HIS A 214 -11.67 1.20 10.94
CA HIS A 214 -12.25 0.16 10.10
C HIS A 214 -13.78 0.17 10.23
N ARG A 215 -14.47 0.28 9.09
CA ARG A 215 -15.93 0.16 8.98
C ARG A 215 -16.39 -1.29 9.07
#